data_23e6e14933286a565185a8a955fb3444
#
_entry.id   23e6e14933286a565185a8a955fb3444
#
_cell.length_a   1.000
_cell.length_b   1.000
_cell.length_c   1.000
_cell.angle_alpha   90.00
_cell.angle_beta   90.00
_cell.angle_gamma   90.00
#
_symmetry.space_group_name_H-M   'P 1'
#
loop_
_entity.id
_entity.type
_entity.pdbx_description
1 polymer ?
#
loop_
_entity_poly.entity_id
_entity_poly.type
_entity_poly.pdbx_seq_one_letter_code
_entity_poly.pdbx_strand_id
1 'polypeptide(L)'
;MNRIANYVLATAFSAGALHAASLPSTNTTTTYRRVQVDGIDIFYREAGPENAPTIVLLHGFPSSSREFDTLIPLLATKYHLIAPDYPGFGLSDAPSPAAYTYTFDHLAQTMSDFLEKLKVGHYTMYLHDYGAPIGFRIILAHPDQLHALIIQNGNIYKAGLGAKWTRIAEYWADPNAHPEVLNVFLSLEATKERHVAGTSHPARYNPDTWISEYADLSRPGQREIQGDLLYDYRTNVASYSEWQAWLREHQPPTLVAWGAHDPSFVAPGAEAFRRDLPKSEIHLLDAGHFALDEKTDEIAGLIIQFMAKHPG
;
A
#
# COMPACT_ATOMS: atom_id res chain seq x y z
N MET A 1 92.58 -13.79 11.52
CA MET A 1 91.68 -13.55 10.31
C MET A 1 90.44 -14.39 10.46
N ASN A 2 89.39 -13.82 11.06
CA ASN A 2 88.15 -14.55 11.36
C ASN A 2 87.09 -14.13 10.32
N ARG A 3 86.56 -15.10 9.55
CA ARG A 3 85.43 -14.92 8.68
C ARG A 3 84.17 -15.23 9.50
N ILE A 4 83.28 -14.26 9.64
CA ILE A 4 81.97 -14.40 10.22
C ILE A 4 81.02 -14.71 9.04
N ALA A 5 80.34 -15.88 9.10
CA ALA A 5 79.33 -16.26 8.15
C ALA A 5 77.97 -15.74 8.65
N ASN A 6 77.32 -14.88 7.86
CA ASN A 6 75.94 -14.43 8.11
C ASN A 6 74.98 -15.45 7.54
N TYR A 7 74.20 -16.10 8.41
CA TYR A 7 73.03 -16.86 8.01
C TYR A 7 71.80 -15.95 7.94
N VAL A 8 71.25 -15.79 6.76
CA VAL A 8 69.95 -15.13 6.55
C VAL A 8 68.85 -16.18 6.65
N LEU A 9 68.04 -16.10 7.68
CA LEU A 9 66.82 -16.93 7.82
C LEU A 9 65.71 -16.28 6.99
N ALA A 10 65.31 -16.93 5.91
CA ALA A 10 64.13 -16.55 5.14
C ALA A 10 62.87 -17.21 5.73
N THR A 11 62.06 -16.42 6.42
CA THR A 11 60.71 -16.83 6.85
C THR A 11 59.70 -16.64 5.70
N ALA A 12 59.22 -17.78 5.14
CA ALA A 12 58.14 -17.77 4.18
C ALA A 12 56.80 -17.56 4.91
N PHE A 13 56.19 -16.39 4.70
CA PHE A 13 54.78 -16.15 5.06
C PHE A 13 53.89 -16.78 3.97
N SER A 14 53.20 -17.87 4.31
CA SER A 14 52.11 -18.39 3.49
C SER A 14 50.88 -17.47 3.69
N ALA A 15 50.54 -16.69 2.68
CA ALA A 15 49.28 -15.95 2.64
C ALA A 15 48.12 -16.95 2.44
N GLY A 16 47.50 -17.35 3.54
CA GLY A 16 46.22 -18.03 3.48
C GLY A 16 45.17 -17.11 2.91
N ALA A 17 44.66 -17.44 1.72
CA ALA A 17 43.51 -16.72 1.13
C ALA A 17 42.28 -16.98 2.04
N LEU A 18 41.91 -15.97 2.82
CA LEU A 18 40.62 -15.94 3.46
C LEU A 18 39.55 -15.85 2.35
N HIS A 19 38.90 -16.97 2.05
CA HIS A 19 37.64 -16.94 1.30
C HIS A 19 36.61 -16.23 2.17
N ALA A 20 36.40 -14.95 1.90
CA ALA A 20 35.23 -14.26 2.41
C ALA A 20 34.01 -14.96 1.82
N ALA A 21 33.34 -15.80 2.61
CA ALA A 21 32.01 -16.27 2.26
C ALA A 21 31.16 -15.01 2.02
N SER A 22 30.73 -14.80 0.79
CA SER A 22 29.76 -13.75 0.47
C SER A 22 28.52 -14.06 1.29
N LEU A 23 28.23 -13.22 2.29
CA LEU A 23 26.93 -13.22 2.94
C LEU A 23 25.88 -13.12 1.83
N PRO A 24 24.79 -13.90 1.89
CA PRO A 24 23.71 -13.73 0.92
C PRO A 24 23.30 -12.25 0.96
N SER A 25 23.35 -11.59 -0.17
CA SER A 25 22.91 -10.22 -0.34
C SER A 25 21.41 -10.22 -0.05
N THR A 26 21.03 -9.92 1.20
CA THR A 26 19.66 -9.55 1.51
C THR A 26 19.44 -8.19 0.88
N ASN A 27 18.83 -8.14 -0.30
CA ASN A 27 18.53 -6.90 -0.98
C ASN A 27 17.36 -6.21 -0.24
N THR A 28 17.67 -5.60 0.90
CA THR A 28 16.69 -4.85 1.73
C THR A 28 16.55 -3.41 1.28
N THR A 29 17.35 -2.99 0.31
CA THR A 29 17.32 -1.62 -0.23
C THR A 29 16.14 -1.48 -1.17
N THR A 30 15.30 -0.48 -0.92
CA THR A 30 14.22 -0.12 -1.83
C THR A 30 14.78 0.36 -3.16
N THR A 31 14.30 -0.25 -4.24
CA THR A 31 14.56 0.18 -5.62
C THR A 31 13.33 0.89 -6.18
N TYR A 32 13.56 1.87 -7.04
CA TYR A 32 12.54 2.71 -7.66
C TYR A 32 12.54 2.41 -9.14
N ARG A 33 11.45 1.83 -9.64
CA ARG A 33 11.38 1.27 -10.99
C ARG A 33 10.18 1.80 -11.75
N ARG A 34 10.19 1.55 -13.06
CA ARG A 34 9.08 1.85 -13.96
C ARG A 34 8.85 0.69 -14.90
N VAL A 35 7.61 0.49 -15.29
CA VAL A 35 7.22 -0.50 -16.28
C VAL A 35 6.05 0.04 -17.12
N GLN A 36 6.09 -0.21 -18.41
CA GLN A 36 5.02 0.17 -19.34
C GLN A 36 3.88 -0.86 -19.28
N VAL A 37 2.68 -0.37 -18.97
CA VAL A 37 1.43 -1.14 -18.98
C VAL A 37 0.45 -0.40 -19.89
N ASP A 38 0.08 -0.99 -21.02
CA ASP A 38 -0.85 -0.42 -22.00
C ASP A 38 -0.55 1.04 -22.42
N GLY A 39 0.74 1.35 -22.53
CA GLY A 39 1.21 2.69 -22.91
C GLY A 39 1.30 3.69 -21.76
N ILE A 40 1.02 3.26 -20.52
CA ILE A 40 1.13 4.05 -19.29
C ILE A 40 2.40 3.64 -18.55
N ASP A 41 3.21 4.61 -18.14
CA ASP A 41 4.43 4.38 -17.37
C ASP A 41 4.08 4.27 -15.87
N ILE A 42 4.04 3.05 -15.36
CA ILE A 42 3.74 2.76 -13.95
C ILE A 42 5.02 2.77 -13.14
N PHE A 43 5.08 3.68 -12.18
CA PHE A 43 6.15 3.70 -11.18
C PHE A 43 5.82 2.74 -10.04
N TYR A 44 6.85 2.09 -9.48
CA TYR A 44 6.70 1.25 -8.30
C TYR A 44 7.98 1.20 -7.46
N ARG A 45 7.79 0.94 -6.16
CA ARG A 45 8.86 0.58 -5.24
C ARG A 45 8.94 -0.92 -5.13
N GLU A 46 10.17 -1.43 -5.09
CA GLU A 46 10.43 -2.86 -4.94
C GLU A 46 11.57 -3.08 -3.95
N ALA A 47 11.43 -4.05 -3.05
CA ALA A 47 12.45 -4.41 -2.09
C ALA A 47 12.33 -5.88 -1.66
N GLY A 48 13.43 -6.43 -1.14
CA GLY A 48 13.48 -7.81 -0.64
C GLY A 48 13.88 -8.83 -1.71
N PRO A 49 14.09 -10.10 -1.31
CA PRO A 49 14.49 -11.17 -2.22
C PRO A 49 13.34 -11.56 -3.15
N GLU A 50 13.56 -11.59 -4.46
CA GLU A 50 12.55 -11.93 -5.48
C GLU A 50 11.94 -13.34 -5.30
N ASN A 51 12.64 -14.25 -4.62
CA ASN A 51 12.17 -15.61 -4.33
C ASN A 51 11.49 -15.76 -2.95
N ALA A 52 11.34 -14.67 -2.21
CA ALA A 52 10.58 -14.66 -0.96
C ALA A 52 9.06 -14.52 -1.23
N PRO A 53 8.19 -14.86 -0.27
CA PRO A 53 6.76 -14.61 -0.39
C PRO A 53 6.48 -13.14 -0.73
N THR A 54 5.68 -12.90 -1.76
CA THR A 54 5.41 -11.54 -2.26
C THR A 54 4.26 -10.88 -1.49
N ILE A 55 4.45 -9.62 -1.09
CA ILE A 55 3.40 -8.74 -0.59
C ILE A 55 3.24 -7.57 -1.56
N VAL A 56 2.07 -7.45 -2.15
CA VAL A 56 1.66 -6.30 -2.98
C VAL A 56 1.02 -5.25 -2.08
N LEU A 57 1.56 -4.03 -2.09
CA LEU A 57 1.15 -2.93 -1.22
C LEU A 57 0.35 -1.90 -2.03
N LEU A 58 -0.96 -1.87 -1.85
CA LEU A 58 -1.88 -0.96 -2.56
C LEU A 58 -2.26 0.23 -1.67
N HIS A 59 -1.81 1.42 -2.08
CA HIS A 59 -1.92 2.66 -1.33
C HIS A 59 -3.33 3.28 -1.38
N GLY A 60 -3.54 4.26 -0.51
CA GLY A 60 -4.75 5.06 -0.43
C GLY A 60 -4.67 6.45 -1.08
N PHE A 61 -5.81 7.16 -1.05
CA PHE A 61 -5.92 8.55 -1.45
C PHE A 61 -5.59 9.49 -0.27
N PRO A 62 -4.85 10.57 -0.45
CA PRO A 62 -4.25 11.08 -1.69
C PRO A 62 -2.80 10.66 -1.91
N SER A 63 -2.37 9.61 -1.25
CA SER A 63 -0.98 9.17 -1.22
C SER A 63 -0.54 8.43 -2.50
N SER A 64 0.56 7.71 -2.40
CA SER A 64 1.18 6.89 -3.42
C SER A 64 1.91 5.74 -2.73
N SER A 65 2.69 4.96 -3.45
CA SER A 65 3.56 3.94 -2.86
C SER A 65 4.54 4.50 -1.80
N ARG A 66 4.71 5.81 -1.74
CA ARG A 66 5.47 6.52 -0.69
C ARG A 66 4.90 6.28 0.71
N GLU A 67 3.62 6.02 0.83
CA GLU A 67 2.97 5.65 2.09
C GLU A 67 3.68 4.50 2.81
N PHE A 68 4.31 3.61 2.05
CA PHE A 68 4.98 2.43 2.57
C PHE A 68 6.49 2.61 2.81
N ASP A 69 7.04 3.82 2.67
CA ASP A 69 8.48 4.08 2.81
C ASP A 69 9.05 3.66 4.17
N THR A 70 8.25 3.74 5.24
CA THR A 70 8.64 3.31 6.58
C THR A 70 8.41 1.81 6.82
N LEU A 71 7.43 1.20 6.16
CA LEU A 71 7.07 -0.21 6.31
C LEU A 71 7.99 -1.14 5.50
N ILE A 72 8.32 -0.76 4.27
CA ILE A 72 9.12 -1.58 3.35
C ILE A 72 10.44 -2.03 3.99
N PRO A 73 11.26 -1.17 4.61
CA PRO A 73 12.53 -1.59 5.20
C PRO A 73 12.38 -2.63 6.33
N LEU A 74 11.27 -2.61 7.05
CA LEU A 74 11.00 -3.53 8.17
C LEU A 74 10.62 -4.93 7.68
N LEU A 75 10.04 -5.04 6.49
CA LEU A 75 9.55 -6.29 5.91
C LEU A 75 10.51 -6.89 4.87
N ALA A 76 11.36 -6.07 4.24
CA ALA A 76 12.20 -6.45 3.09
C ALA A 76 13.25 -7.55 3.39
N THR A 77 13.54 -7.83 4.68
CA THR A 77 14.42 -8.94 5.05
C THR A 77 13.78 -10.33 4.88
N LYS A 78 12.44 -10.37 4.79
CA LYS A 78 11.66 -11.62 4.81
C LYS A 78 10.74 -11.78 3.60
N TYR A 79 10.33 -10.68 2.99
CA TYR A 79 9.30 -10.66 1.93
C TYR A 79 9.79 -9.89 0.72
N HIS A 80 9.33 -10.30 -0.45
CA HIS A 80 9.41 -9.52 -1.68
C HIS A 80 8.26 -8.52 -1.69
N LEU A 81 8.56 -7.23 -1.73
CA LEU A 81 7.61 -6.14 -1.58
C LEU A 81 7.48 -5.38 -2.89
N ILE A 82 6.26 -5.18 -3.35
CA ILE A 82 5.94 -4.44 -4.58
C ILE A 82 4.85 -3.43 -4.25
N ALA A 83 5.15 -2.14 -4.40
CA ALA A 83 4.25 -1.04 -4.13
C ALA A 83 4.14 -0.14 -5.36
N PRO A 84 3.11 -0.31 -6.22
CA PRO A 84 2.88 0.56 -7.38
C PRO A 84 2.23 1.88 -7.00
N ASP A 85 2.45 2.91 -7.84
CA ASP A 85 1.60 4.10 -7.92
C ASP A 85 0.55 3.88 -9.02
N TYR A 86 -0.71 4.16 -8.76
CA TYR A 86 -1.77 4.04 -9.77
C TYR A 86 -1.64 5.13 -10.84
N PRO A 87 -2.19 4.94 -12.06
CA PRO A 87 -2.36 6.04 -13.01
C PRO A 87 -3.02 7.26 -12.34
N GLY A 88 -2.43 8.44 -12.51
CA GLY A 88 -2.91 9.67 -11.87
C GLY A 88 -2.40 9.90 -10.45
N PHE A 89 -1.58 9.00 -9.88
CA PHE A 89 -1.01 9.12 -8.54
C PHE A 89 0.52 9.11 -8.57
N GLY A 90 1.11 9.72 -7.54
CA GLY A 90 2.54 9.67 -7.27
C GLY A 90 3.41 9.99 -8.49
N LEU A 91 4.30 9.08 -8.83
CA LEU A 91 5.26 9.21 -9.93
C LEU A 91 4.83 8.44 -11.19
N SER A 92 3.69 7.76 -11.20
CA SER A 92 3.12 7.16 -12.42
C SER A 92 2.59 8.23 -13.36
N ASP A 93 2.39 7.85 -14.62
CA ASP A 93 1.77 8.75 -15.59
C ASP A 93 0.34 9.13 -15.16
N ALA A 94 -0.04 10.34 -15.54
CA ALA A 94 -1.37 10.88 -15.34
C ALA A 94 -1.97 11.30 -16.69
N PRO A 95 -2.36 10.35 -17.56
CA PRO A 95 -2.99 10.69 -18.84
C PRO A 95 -4.26 11.48 -18.61
N SER A 96 -4.65 12.32 -19.59
CA SER A 96 -5.89 13.09 -19.47
C SER A 96 -7.11 12.15 -19.40
N PRO A 97 -8.24 12.56 -18.76
CA PRO A 97 -9.47 11.76 -18.74
C PRO A 97 -10.02 11.38 -20.11
N ALA A 98 -9.65 12.11 -21.15
CA ALA A 98 -9.99 11.77 -22.53
C ALA A 98 -9.18 10.58 -23.09
N ALA A 99 -7.99 10.33 -22.53
CA ALA A 99 -7.11 9.23 -22.94
C ALA A 99 -7.18 8.01 -22.00
N TYR A 100 -7.57 8.23 -20.75
CA TYR A 100 -7.70 7.18 -19.74
C TYR A 100 -8.92 7.45 -18.86
N THR A 101 -9.88 6.54 -18.87
CA THR A 101 -11.09 6.69 -18.05
C THR A 101 -10.78 6.33 -16.59
N TYR A 102 -10.83 7.31 -15.71
CA TYR A 102 -10.53 7.13 -14.28
C TYR A 102 -11.72 6.54 -13.54
N THR A 103 -11.75 5.22 -13.46
CA THR A 103 -12.68 4.42 -12.66
C THR A 103 -11.91 3.40 -11.83
N PHE A 104 -12.50 2.91 -10.74
CA PHE A 104 -11.88 1.84 -9.94
C PHE A 104 -11.75 0.54 -10.71
N ASP A 105 -12.68 0.26 -11.63
CA ASP A 105 -12.58 -0.90 -12.52
C ASP A 105 -11.35 -0.79 -13.43
N HIS A 106 -11.12 0.36 -14.05
CA HIS A 106 -9.99 0.55 -14.95
C HIS A 106 -8.65 0.63 -14.21
N LEU A 107 -8.60 1.27 -13.02
CA LEU A 107 -7.41 1.23 -12.16
C LEU A 107 -7.09 -0.21 -11.76
N ALA A 108 -8.07 -1.01 -11.37
CA ALA A 108 -7.87 -2.42 -11.02
C ALA A 108 -7.37 -3.25 -12.20
N GLN A 109 -7.91 -3.03 -13.40
CA GLN A 109 -7.43 -3.69 -14.62
C GLN A 109 -5.97 -3.33 -14.88
N THR A 110 -5.62 -2.04 -14.87
CA THR A 110 -4.22 -1.59 -15.08
C THR A 110 -3.28 -2.20 -14.03
N MET A 111 -3.71 -2.31 -12.76
CA MET A 111 -2.89 -2.92 -11.72
C MET A 111 -2.81 -4.44 -11.87
N SER A 112 -3.84 -5.10 -12.37
CA SER A 112 -3.80 -6.53 -12.72
C SER A 112 -2.77 -6.78 -13.82
N ASP A 113 -2.82 -5.98 -14.89
CA ASP A 113 -1.88 -6.08 -16.03
C ASP A 113 -0.45 -5.73 -15.59
N PHE A 114 -0.28 -4.81 -14.64
CA PHE A 114 1.00 -4.51 -14.00
C PHE A 114 1.57 -5.74 -13.29
N LEU A 115 0.77 -6.44 -12.47
CA LEU A 115 1.20 -7.66 -11.77
C LEU A 115 1.56 -8.78 -12.74
N GLU A 116 0.77 -8.96 -13.81
CA GLU A 116 1.06 -9.92 -14.88
C GLU A 116 2.38 -9.59 -15.59
N LYS A 117 2.61 -8.31 -15.91
CA LYS A 117 3.84 -7.83 -16.56
C LYS A 117 5.08 -8.11 -15.70
N LEU A 118 4.96 -8.00 -14.38
CA LEU A 118 6.02 -8.36 -13.44
C LEU A 118 6.08 -9.87 -13.14
N LYS A 119 5.16 -10.68 -13.70
CA LYS A 119 5.04 -12.12 -13.47
C LYS A 119 4.80 -12.48 -11.99
N VAL A 120 4.06 -11.65 -11.28
CA VAL A 120 3.66 -11.90 -9.90
C VAL A 120 2.44 -12.81 -9.91
N GLY A 121 2.67 -14.12 -9.69
CA GLY A 121 1.62 -15.15 -9.79
C GLY A 121 0.86 -15.42 -8.48
N HIS A 122 1.53 -15.31 -7.33
CA HIS A 122 0.92 -15.50 -6.01
C HIS A 122 1.40 -14.40 -5.06
N TYR A 123 0.47 -13.84 -4.27
CA TYR A 123 0.78 -12.73 -3.38
C TYR A 123 -0.15 -12.65 -2.17
N THR A 124 0.36 -12.08 -1.10
CA THR A 124 -0.44 -11.44 -0.06
C THR A 124 -0.73 -10.01 -0.49
N MET A 125 -1.95 -9.53 -0.34
CA MET A 125 -2.32 -8.17 -0.73
C MET A 125 -2.56 -7.31 0.50
N TYR A 126 -1.80 -6.21 0.60
CA TYR A 126 -2.01 -5.16 1.59
C TYR A 126 -2.88 -4.07 0.97
N LEU A 127 -3.98 -3.75 1.64
CA LEU A 127 -5.03 -2.85 1.14
C LEU A 127 -5.23 -1.68 2.09
N HIS A 128 -4.91 -0.46 1.65
CA HIS A 128 -5.24 0.76 2.36
C HIS A 128 -6.17 1.65 1.52
N ASP A 129 -7.24 2.18 2.12
CA ASP A 129 -8.18 3.15 1.52
C ASP A 129 -8.61 2.77 0.09
N TYR A 130 -8.20 3.51 -0.96
CA TYR A 130 -8.45 3.17 -2.38
C TYR A 130 -7.84 1.85 -2.81
N GLY A 131 -6.81 1.39 -2.10
CA GLY A 131 -6.25 0.07 -2.31
C GLY A 131 -7.26 -1.06 -2.09
N ALA A 132 -8.24 -0.88 -1.20
CA ALA A 132 -9.28 -1.89 -0.97
C ALA A 132 -10.18 -2.09 -2.20
N PRO A 133 -10.86 -1.09 -2.76
CA PRO A 133 -11.69 -1.29 -3.95
C PRO A 133 -10.90 -1.74 -5.19
N ILE A 134 -9.65 -1.30 -5.34
CA ILE A 134 -8.77 -1.78 -6.43
C ILE A 134 -8.43 -3.25 -6.19
N GLY A 135 -7.95 -3.59 -5.00
CA GLY A 135 -7.52 -4.94 -4.66
C GLY A 135 -8.66 -5.96 -4.71
N PHE A 136 -9.85 -5.64 -4.21
CA PHE A 136 -10.99 -6.57 -4.29
C PHE A 136 -11.41 -6.89 -5.72
N ARG A 137 -11.30 -5.93 -6.66
CA ARG A 137 -11.54 -6.19 -8.09
C ARG A 137 -10.51 -7.15 -8.68
N ILE A 138 -9.24 -6.94 -8.36
CA ILE A 138 -8.14 -7.84 -8.79
C ILE A 138 -8.36 -9.25 -8.22
N ILE A 139 -8.68 -9.35 -6.92
CA ILE A 139 -8.91 -10.61 -6.23
C ILE A 139 -10.08 -11.39 -6.84
N LEU A 140 -11.18 -10.71 -7.16
CA LEU A 140 -12.32 -11.37 -7.77
C LEU A 140 -12.02 -11.87 -9.20
N ALA A 141 -11.18 -11.14 -9.94
CA ALA A 141 -10.74 -11.55 -11.27
C ALA A 141 -9.73 -12.71 -11.24
N HIS A 142 -8.88 -12.77 -10.20
CA HIS A 142 -7.79 -13.74 -10.07
C HIS A 142 -7.73 -14.37 -8.67
N PRO A 143 -8.79 -15.06 -8.23
CA PRO A 143 -8.91 -15.56 -6.85
C PRO A 143 -7.80 -16.54 -6.46
N ASP A 144 -7.31 -17.34 -7.41
CA ASP A 144 -6.27 -18.35 -7.18
C ASP A 144 -4.88 -17.74 -6.92
N GLN A 145 -4.68 -16.46 -7.20
CA GLN A 145 -3.41 -15.77 -6.96
C GLN A 145 -3.29 -15.21 -5.55
N LEU A 146 -4.40 -15.07 -4.83
CA LEU A 146 -4.39 -14.53 -3.48
C LEU A 146 -3.97 -15.58 -2.46
N HIS A 147 -2.91 -15.27 -1.69
CA HIS A 147 -2.51 -16.08 -0.54
C HIS A 147 -3.20 -15.61 0.75
N ALA A 148 -3.13 -14.33 1.06
CA ALA A 148 -3.70 -13.74 2.28
C ALA A 148 -4.04 -12.25 2.08
N LEU A 149 -4.84 -11.69 2.99
CA LEU A 149 -5.19 -10.27 3.03
C LEU A 149 -4.62 -9.59 4.26
N ILE A 150 -4.09 -8.38 4.06
CA ILE A 150 -3.75 -7.42 5.11
C ILE A 150 -4.56 -6.17 4.83
N ILE A 151 -5.43 -5.77 5.75
CA ILE A 151 -6.35 -4.65 5.59
C ILE A 151 -6.01 -3.56 6.60
N GLN A 152 -5.58 -2.41 6.13
CA GLN A 152 -5.41 -1.21 6.93
C GLN A 152 -6.43 -0.17 6.49
N ASN A 153 -7.40 0.16 7.32
CA ASN A 153 -8.41 1.19 7.02
C ASN A 153 -8.99 1.09 5.59
N GLY A 154 -9.06 -0.15 5.06
CA GLY A 154 -9.60 -0.51 3.74
C GLY A 154 -11.04 -0.97 3.87
N ASN A 155 -12.01 -0.06 3.70
CA ASN A 155 -13.40 -0.33 4.04
C ASN A 155 -14.20 -0.99 2.91
N ILE A 156 -14.94 -2.04 3.26
CA ILE A 156 -15.88 -2.73 2.37
C ILE A 156 -17.25 -2.97 3.06
N TYR A 157 -17.55 -2.20 4.09
CA TYR A 157 -18.79 -2.30 4.85
C TYR A 157 -19.47 -0.94 5.00
N LYS A 158 -20.78 -0.89 4.84
CA LYS A 158 -21.54 0.36 5.10
C LYS A 158 -21.36 0.85 6.54
N ALA A 159 -21.21 -0.08 7.50
CA ALA A 159 -20.95 0.27 8.91
C ALA A 159 -19.64 1.04 9.13
N GLY A 160 -18.67 0.91 8.21
CA GLY A 160 -17.40 1.60 8.28
C GLY A 160 -17.40 3.01 7.66
N LEU A 161 -18.48 3.44 7.01
CA LEU A 161 -18.55 4.77 6.41
C LEU A 161 -18.82 5.82 7.49
N GLY A 162 -17.84 6.70 7.75
CA GLY A 162 -17.95 7.79 8.72
C GLY A 162 -18.88 8.93 8.24
N ALA A 163 -19.12 9.92 9.11
CA ALA A 163 -20.10 10.99 8.85
C ALA A 163 -19.85 11.80 7.58
N LYS A 164 -18.58 11.98 7.15
CA LYS A 164 -18.25 12.73 5.94
C LYS A 164 -18.83 12.12 4.66
N TRP A 165 -19.13 10.81 4.66
CA TRP A 165 -19.69 10.13 3.49
C TRP A 165 -21.11 10.58 3.15
N THR A 166 -21.84 11.20 4.09
CA THR A 166 -23.13 11.84 3.79
C THR A 166 -22.97 12.96 2.76
N ARG A 167 -21.95 13.83 2.94
CA ARG A 167 -21.69 14.92 1.99
C ARG A 167 -21.14 14.39 0.66
N ILE A 168 -20.35 13.33 0.69
CA ILE A 168 -19.86 12.66 -0.53
C ILE A 168 -21.05 12.03 -1.31
N ALA A 169 -22.05 11.47 -0.62
CA ALA A 169 -23.25 10.94 -1.26
C ALA A 169 -24.12 12.02 -1.94
N GLU A 170 -24.15 13.24 -1.41
CA GLU A 170 -24.77 14.38 -2.07
C GLU A 170 -24.04 14.74 -3.39
N TYR A 171 -22.69 14.75 -3.36
CA TYR A 171 -21.86 14.91 -4.55
C TYR A 171 -22.13 13.82 -5.60
N TRP A 172 -22.27 12.55 -5.19
CA TRP A 172 -22.61 11.46 -6.11
C TRP A 172 -23.98 11.63 -6.76
N ALA A 173 -24.94 12.22 -6.05
CA ALA A 173 -26.27 12.46 -6.60
C ALA A 173 -26.25 13.54 -7.69
N ASP A 174 -25.52 14.64 -7.46
CA ASP A 174 -25.33 15.72 -8.44
C ASP A 174 -23.98 16.45 -8.20
N PRO A 175 -22.90 16.08 -8.90
CA PRO A 175 -21.60 16.73 -8.76
C PRO A 175 -21.63 18.24 -9.10
N ASN A 176 -22.52 18.66 -9.98
CA ASN A 176 -22.61 20.05 -10.39
C ASN A 176 -23.33 20.93 -9.34
N ALA A 177 -24.24 20.35 -8.57
CA ALA A 177 -24.90 21.02 -7.46
C ALA A 177 -24.00 21.15 -6.21
N HIS A 178 -22.98 20.28 -6.08
CA HIS A 178 -22.11 20.19 -4.90
C HIS A 178 -20.61 20.30 -5.21
N PRO A 179 -20.16 21.31 -6.01
CA PRO A 179 -18.75 21.44 -6.39
C PRO A 179 -17.83 21.72 -5.18
N GLU A 180 -18.38 22.23 -4.09
CA GLU A 180 -17.65 22.50 -2.84
C GLU A 180 -17.13 21.22 -2.19
N VAL A 181 -17.77 20.08 -2.39
CA VAL A 181 -17.32 18.79 -1.85
C VAL A 181 -15.96 18.43 -2.43
N LEU A 182 -15.81 18.53 -3.76
CA LEU A 182 -14.53 18.29 -4.42
C LEU A 182 -13.48 19.35 -4.05
N ASN A 183 -13.88 20.62 -3.87
CA ASN A 183 -12.95 21.68 -3.44
C ASN A 183 -12.34 21.37 -2.07
N VAL A 184 -13.18 20.96 -1.11
CA VAL A 184 -12.72 20.55 0.22
C VAL A 184 -11.88 19.28 0.12
N PHE A 185 -12.34 18.30 -0.64
CA PHE A 185 -11.67 16.99 -0.78
C PHE A 185 -10.23 17.11 -1.29
N LEU A 186 -9.96 18.08 -2.19
CA LEU A 186 -8.64 18.32 -2.78
C LEU A 186 -7.85 19.44 -2.08
N SER A 187 -8.30 19.97 -0.95
CA SER A 187 -7.62 21.05 -0.26
C SER A 187 -6.40 20.55 0.54
N LEU A 188 -5.42 21.44 0.75
CA LEU A 188 -4.28 21.18 1.64
C LEU A 188 -4.73 20.82 3.06
N GLU A 189 -5.74 21.52 3.58
CA GLU A 189 -6.28 21.29 4.91
C GLU A 189 -6.85 19.87 5.04
N ALA A 190 -7.68 19.44 4.08
CA ALA A 190 -8.23 18.09 4.09
C ALA A 190 -7.13 17.02 3.87
N THR A 191 -6.08 17.31 3.09
CA THR A 191 -4.93 16.42 2.92
C THR A 191 -4.20 16.24 4.24
N LYS A 192 -3.90 17.33 4.95
CA LYS A 192 -3.31 17.28 6.29
C LYS A 192 -4.22 16.55 7.28
N GLU A 193 -5.52 16.86 7.31
CA GLU A 193 -6.47 16.23 8.23
C GLU A 193 -6.52 14.70 8.07
N ARG A 194 -6.37 14.16 6.86
CA ARG A 194 -6.34 12.70 6.65
C ARG A 194 -5.23 12.02 7.43
N HIS A 195 -4.09 12.69 7.61
CA HIS A 195 -2.97 12.18 8.40
C HIS A 195 -3.17 12.39 9.89
N VAL A 196 -3.54 13.61 10.30
CA VAL A 196 -3.49 13.99 11.73
C VAL A 196 -4.81 13.83 12.47
N ALA A 197 -5.94 13.64 11.77
CA ALA A 197 -7.23 13.46 12.45
C ALA A 197 -7.27 12.11 13.15
N GLY A 198 -7.69 12.14 14.44
CA GLY A 198 -7.79 10.95 15.29
C GLY A 198 -6.50 10.58 16.01
N THR A 199 -5.39 11.31 15.81
CA THR A 199 -4.17 11.09 16.59
C THR A 199 -4.14 11.91 17.87
N SER A 200 -3.60 11.35 18.94
CA SER A 200 -3.25 12.08 20.17
C SER A 200 -1.88 12.78 20.09
N HIS A 201 -1.10 12.51 19.02
CA HIS A 201 0.28 12.97 18.87
C HIS A 201 0.57 13.62 17.51
N PRO A 202 -0.14 14.69 17.09
CA PRO A 202 0.00 15.28 15.76
C PRO A 202 1.42 15.78 15.46
N ALA A 203 2.22 16.11 16.48
CA ALA A 203 3.60 16.53 16.33
C ALA A 203 4.56 15.40 15.86
N ARG A 204 4.13 14.15 15.84
CA ARG A 204 4.92 13.02 15.32
C ARG A 204 4.81 12.83 13.81
N TYR A 205 3.80 13.45 13.19
CA TYR A 205 3.58 13.32 11.76
C TYR A 205 4.53 14.23 10.99
N ASN A 206 5.17 13.66 9.98
CA ASN A 206 6.05 14.42 9.09
C ASN A 206 5.20 15.32 8.17
N PRO A 207 5.33 16.67 8.26
CA PRO A 207 4.57 17.57 7.42
C PRO A 207 4.87 17.43 5.93
N ASP A 208 6.05 16.93 5.55
CA ASP A 208 6.42 16.71 4.15
C ASP A 208 5.45 15.72 3.47
N THR A 209 4.80 14.84 4.24
CA THR A 209 3.85 13.86 3.71
C THR A 209 2.70 14.56 3.01
N TRP A 210 1.91 15.36 3.74
CA TRP A 210 0.75 16.03 3.13
C TRP A 210 1.12 17.19 2.21
N ILE A 211 2.30 17.80 2.39
CA ILE A 211 2.79 18.85 1.50
C ILE A 211 3.09 18.25 0.12
N SER A 212 3.78 17.12 0.06
CA SER A 212 4.06 16.45 -1.22
C SER A 212 2.80 15.89 -1.88
N GLU A 213 1.88 15.31 -1.11
CA GLU A 213 0.59 14.82 -1.63
C GLU A 213 -0.25 15.96 -2.20
N TYR A 214 -0.30 17.10 -1.50
CA TYR A 214 -0.99 18.28 -2.02
C TYR A 214 -0.31 18.85 -3.27
N ALA A 215 1.02 18.81 -3.36
CA ALA A 215 1.72 19.17 -4.58
C ALA A 215 1.33 18.27 -5.75
N ASP A 216 1.18 16.97 -5.52
CA ASP A 216 0.70 16.01 -6.52
C ASP A 216 -0.76 16.31 -6.93
N LEU A 217 -1.66 16.57 -5.98
CA LEU A 217 -3.05 16.96 -6.23
C LEU A 217 -3.17 18.32 -6.97
N SER A 218 -2.14 19.16 -6.89
CA SER A 218 -2.12 20.48 -7.51
C SER A 218 -1.59 20.46 -8.96
N ARG A 219 -1.14 19.30 -9.45
CA ARG A 219 -0.68 19.17 -10.85
C ARG A 219 -1.82 19.41 -11.84
N PRO A 220 -1.52 19.91 -13.04
CA PRO A 220 -2.53 20.06 -14.10
C PRO A 220 -3.29 18.75 -14.35
N GLY A 221 -4.61 18.83 -14.49
CA GLY A 221 -5.50 17.68 -14.75
C GLY A 221 -5.94 16.90 -13.49
N GLN A 222 -5.26 17.07 -12.36
CA GLN A 222 -5.56 16.29 -11.15
C GLN A 222 -6.98 16.52 -10.62
N ARG A 223 -7.50 17.74 -10.73
CA ARG A 223 -8.88 18.02 -10.31
C ARG A 223 -9.90 17.15 -11.03
N GLU A 224 -9.73 16.96 -12.33
CA GLU A 224 -10.63 16.14 -13.15
C GLU A 224 -10.46 14.67 -12.81
N ILE A 225 -9.21 14.19 -12.76
CA ILE A 225 -8.86 12.81 -12.40
C ILE A 225 -9.46 12.41 -11.04
N GLN A 226 -9.22 13.22 -10.03
CA GLN A 226 -9.66 12.90 -8.67
C GLN A 226 -11.17 13.13 -8.50
N GLY A 227 -11.76 14.04 -9.29
CA GLY A 227 -13.20 14.24 -9.37
C GLY A 227 -13.91 13.01 -9.94
N ASP A 228 -13.40 12.45 -11.03
CA ASP A 228 -13.90 11.22 -11.63
C ASP A 228 -13.84 10.05 -10.65
N LEU A 229 -12.69 9.86 -9.95
CA LEU A 229 -12.53 8.80 -8.96
C LEU A 229 -13.44 9.00 -7.73
N LEU A 230 -13.58 10.24 -7.23
CA LEU A 230 -14.51 10.52 -6.13
C LEU A 230 -15.95 10.20 -6.52
N TYR A 231 -16.34 10.55 -7.75
CA TYR A 231 -17.66 10.23 -8.29
C TYR A 231 -17.82 8.72 -8.49
N ASP A 232 -16.82 8.05 -9.05
CA ASP A 232 -16.85 6.61 -9.29
C ASP A 232 -16.83 5.78 -7.99
N TYR A 233 -16.38 6.33 -6.85
CA TYR A 233 -16.37 5.62 -5.57
C TYR A 233 -17.74 5.05 -5.17
N ARG A 234 -18.85 5.60 -5.67
CA ARG A 234 -20.19 5.06 -5.48
C ARG A 234 -20.33 3.61 -5.95
N THR A 235 -19.57 3.22 -6.99
CA THR A 235 -19.55 1.84 -7.52
C THR A 235 -18.93 0.89 -6.52
N ASN A 236 -17.94 1.34 -5.71
CA ASN A 236 -17.34 0.55 -4.66
C ASN A 236 -18.37 0.20 -3.58
N VAL A 237 -19.16 1.20 -3.14
CA VAL A 237 -20.21 0.98 -2.14
C VAL A 237 -21.30 0.04 -2.67
N ALA A 238 -21.59 0.11 -3.96
CA ALA A 238 -22.51 -0.82 -4.62
C ALA A 238 -21.99 -2.26 -4.66
N SER A 239 -20.65 -2.44 -4.81
CA SER A 239 -19.99 -3.74 -4.89
C SER A 239 -19.71 -4.39 -3.54
N TYR A 240 -19.91 -3.71 -2.41
CA TYR A 240 -19.60 -4.25 -1.08
C TYR A 240 -20.26 -5.62 -0.81
N SER A 241 -21.50 -5.82 -1.22
CA SER A 241 -22.20 -7.09 -1.00
C SER A 241 -21.57 -8.25 -1.76
N GLU A 242 -21.06 -8.01 -2.95
CA GLU A 242 -20.34 -8.98 -3.77
C GLU A 242 -19.01 -9.37 -3.13
N TRP A 243 -18.20 -8.37 -2.71
CA TRP A 243 -16.92 -8.60 -2.03
C TRP A 243 -17.09 -9.37 -0.72
N GLN A 244 -18.11 -9.00 0.06
CA GLN A 244 -18.46 -9.72 1.29
C GLN A 244 -18.91 -11.17 1.02
N ALA A 245 -19.65 -11.42 -0.07
CA ALA A 245 -20.05 -12.77 -0.47
C ALA A 245 -18.81 -13.60 -0.85
N TRP A 246 -17.87 -13.02 -1.60
CA TRP A 246 -16.62 -13.65 -1.95
C TRP A 246 -15.80 -14.02 -0.70
N LEU A 247 -15.69 -13.12 0.27
CA LEU A 247 -14.99 -13.39 1.54
C LEU A 247 -15.62 -14.56 2.31
N ARG A 248 -16.95 -14.64 2.37
CA ARG A 248 -17.66 -15.77 3.02
C ARG A 248 -17.38 -17.10 2.35
N GLU A 249 -17.28 -17.10 1.03
CA GLU A 249 -17.05 -18.31 0.23
C GLU A 249 -15.60 -18.79 0.34
N HIS A 250 -14.63 -17.88 0.19
CA HIS A 250 -13.21 -18.23 0.04
C HIS A 250 -12.42 -18.25 1.34
N GLN A 251 -12.86 -17.52 2.38
CA GLN A 251 -12.25 -17.49 3.72
C GLN A 251 -10.72 -17.31 3.70
N PRO A 252 -10.16 -16.32 2.95
CA PRO A 252 -8.72 -16.13 2.92
C PRO A 252 -8.19 -15.78 4.30
N PRO A 253 -6.98 -16.24 4.68
CA PRO A 253 -6.31 -15.71 5.88
C PRO A 253 -6.29 -14.19 5.84
N THR A 254 -6.75 -13.54 6.92
CA THR A 254 -6.90 -12.07 6.91
C THR A 254 -6.45 -11.45 8.22
N LEU A 255 -5.55 -10.47 8.10
CA LEU A 255 -5.15 -9.54 9.15
C LEU A 255 -5.82 -8.18 8.90
N VAL A 256 -6.52 -7.64 9.88
CA VAL A 256 -7.05 -6.28 9.88
C VAL A 256 -6.30 -5.47 10.93
N ALA A 257 -5.48 -4.51 10.48
CA ALA A 257 -4.77 -3.55 11.34
C ALA A 257 -5.36 -2.16 11.09
N TRP A 258 -6.21 -1.69 12.00
CA TRP A 258 -7.08 -0.54 11.72
C TRP A 258 -6.88 0.58 12.72
N GLY A 259 -6.61 1.80 12.25
CA GLY A 259 -6.62 2.99 13.09
C GLY A 259 -8.01 3.26 13.65
N ALA A 260 -8.18 3.06 14.96
CA ALA A 260 -9.49 3.08 15.64
C ALA A 260 -10.18 4.45 15.59
N HIS A 261 -9.37 5.51 15.41
CA HIS A 261 -9.83 6.90 15.42
C HIS A 261 -9.99 7.50 14.01
N ASP A 262 -9.98 6.67 12.98
CA ASP A 262 -10.20 7.11 11.60
C ASP A 262 -11.59 7.74 11.44
N PRO A 263 -11.69 9.04 11.05
CA PRO A 263 -12.98 9.68 10.82
C PRO A 263 -13.58 9.34 9.44
N SER A 264 -12.78 8.74 8.56
CA SER A 264 -13.20 8.34 7.20
C SER A 264 -13.86 6.97 7.22
N PHE A 265 -13.09 5.98 7.69
CA PHE A 265 -13.53 4.61 7.83
C PHE A 265 -13.49 4.20 9.30
N VAL A 266 -14.63 4.37 9.96
CA VAL A 266 -14.75 4.18 11.40
C VAL A 266 -14.59 2.71 11.82
N ALA A 267 -14.13 2.49 13.07
CA ALA A 267 -13.82 1.16 13.62
C ALA A 267 -14.90 0.07 13.43
N PRO A 268 -16.22 0.37 13.43
CA PRO A 268 -17.23 -0.62 13.08
C PRO A 268 -17.03 -1.30 11.71
N GLY A 269 -16.32 -0.65 10.78
CA GLY A 269 -15.91 -1.25 9.50
C GLY A 269 -14.92 -2.40 9.69
N ALA A 270 -13.92 -2.22 10.55
CA ALA A 270 -12.97 -3.27 10.91
C ALA A 270 -13.66 -4.46 11.60
N GLU A 271 -14.51 -4.18 12.58
CA GLU A 271 -15.23 -5.20 13.34
C GLU A 271 -16.19 -6.02 12.46
N ALA A 272 -16.74 -5.39 11.41
CA ALA A 272 -17.66 -6.05 10.49
C ALA A 272 -17.00 -7.19 9.69
N PHE A 273 -15.66 -7.20 9.55
CA PHE A 273 -14.96 -8.34 8.92
C PHE A 273 -15.20 -9.68 9.66
N ARG A 274 -15.37 -9.65 10.99
CA ARG A 274 -15.66 -10.88 11.77
C ARG A 274 -16.93 -11.62 11.32
N ARG A 275 -17.87 -10.89 10.76
CA ARG A 275 -19.13 -11.47 10.27
C ARG A 275 -18.90 -12.38 9.08
N ASP A 276 -18.02 -11.96 8.17
CA ASP A 276 -17.78 -12.66 6.91
C ASP A 276 -16.49 -13.52 6.98
N LEU A 277 -15.55 -13.16 7.86
CA LEU A 277 -14.28 -13.83 8.13
C LEU A 277 -14.10 -14.07 9.65
N PRO A 278 -14.79 -15.08 10.23
CA PRO A 278 -14.77 -15.30 11.68
C PRO A 278 -13.38 -15.66 12.24
N LYS A 279 -12.42 -16.07 11.39
CA LYS A 279 -11.04 -16.39 11.77
C LYS A 279 -10.06 -15.23 11.54
N SER A 280 -10.52 -14.06 11.09
CA SER A 280 -9.66 -12.90 10.88
C SER A 280 -9.03 -12.41 12.19
N GLU A 281 -7.76 -12.02 12.11
CA GLU A 281 -7.08 -11.30 13.20
C GLU A 281 -7.39 -9.81 13.07
N ILE A 282 -8.09 -9.23 14.05
CA ILE A 282 -8.48 -7.81 14.01
C ILE A 282 -7.82 -7.07 15.16
N HIS A 283 -7.04 -6.05 14.83
CA HIS A 283 -6.33 -5.16 15.75
C HIS A 283 -6.77 -3.72 15.51
N LEU A 284 -7.41 -3.13 16.53
CA LEU A 284 -7.73 -1.71 16.55
C LEU A 284 -6.55 -0.96 17.19
N LEU A 285 -5.87 -0.14 16.38
CA LEU A 285 -4.68 0.60 16.77
C LEU A 285 -5.07 1.99 17.26
N ASP A 286 -4.35 2.53 18.24
CA ASP A 286 -4.47 3.91 18.67
C ASP A 286 -3.85 4.85 17.62
N ALA A 287 -4.54 5.01 16.50
CA ALA A 287 -4.11 5.77 15.33
C ALA A 287 -5.32 6.25 14.50
N GLY A 288 -5.09 7.22 13.61
CA GLY A 288 -6.04 7.71 12.62
C GLY A 288 -6.05 6.87 11.34
N HIS A 289 -6.43 7.51 10.23
CA HIS A 289 -6.57 6.88 8.91
C HIS A 289 -5.25 6.35 8.34
N PHE A 290 -4.19 7.16 8.39
CA PHE A 290 -2.84 6.76 7.98
C PHE A 290 -2.09 6.14 9.17
N ALA A 291 -2.54 4.97 9.62
CA ALA A 291 -1.98 4.33 10.81
C ALA A 291 -0.47 4.03 10.69
N LEU A 292 0.06 3.89 9.49
CA LEU A 292 1.51 3.72 9.26
C LEU A 292 2.33 4.92 9.72
N ASP A 293 1.79 6.14 9.72
CA ASP A 293 2.55 7.33 10.11
C ASP A 293 3.04 7.28 11.57
N GLU A 294 2.34 6.57 12.45
CA GLU A 294 2.71 6.49 13.87
C GLU A 294 2.81 5.07 14.44
N LYS A 295 2.33 4.04 13.73
CA LYS A 295 2.26 2.65 14.17
C LYS A 295 3.00 1.67 13.25
N THR A 296 3.94 2.15 12.45
CA THR A 296 4.67 1.32 11.48
C THR A 296 5.28 0.08 12.11
N ASP A 297 6.01 0.23 13.23
CA ASP A 297 6.67 -0.90 13.91
C ASP A 297 5.65 -1.93 14.43
N GLU A 298 4.53 -1.46 14.99
CA GLU A 298 3.45 -2.31 15.49
C GLU A 298 2.81 -3.08 14.33
N ILE A 299 2.47 -2.40 13.23
CA ILE A 299 1.88 -3.00 12.03
C ILE A 299 2.84 -4.01 11.40
N ALA A 300 4.14 -3.67 11.28
CA ALA A 300 5.16 -4.59 10.77
C ALA A 300 5.26 -5.86 11.63
N GLY A 301 5.23 -5.70 12.96
CA GLY A 301 5.22 -6.81 13.92
C GLY A 301 4.00 -7.72 13.74
N LEU A 302 2.80 -7.15 13.58
CA LEU A 302 1.57 -7.89 13.31
C LEU A 302 1.65 -8.66 11.99
N ILE A 303 2.13 -8.02 10.92
CA ILE A 303 2.30 -8.66 9.61
C ILE A 303 3.26 -9.85 9.71
N ILE A 304 4.43 -9.68 10.35
CA ILE A 304 5.42 -10.75 10.49
C ILE A 304 4.85 -11.94 11.27
N GLN A 305 4.10 -11.68 12.35
CA GLN A 305 3.47 -12.73 13.15
C GLN A 305 2.35 -13.44 12.39
N PHE A 306 1.53 -12.69 11.66
CA PHE A 306 0.45 -13.21 10.84
C PHE A 306 0.99 -14.09 9.71
N MET A 307 1.95 -13.61 8.92
CA MET A 307 2.55 -14.35 7.83
C MET A 307 3.31 -15.61 8.29
N ALA A 308 3.87 -15.62 9.52
CA ALA A 308 4.50 -16.81 10.09
C ALA A 308 3.48 -17.92 10.41
N LYS A 309 2.21 -17.57 10.68
CA LYS A 309 1.12 -18.55 10.89
C LYS A 309 0.52 -19.05 9.56
N HIS A 310 0.71 -18.28 8.51
CA HIS A 310 0.17 -18.52 7.17
C HIS A 310 1.32 -18.47 6.15
N PRO A 311 2.24 -19.45 6.16
CA PRO A 311 3.32 -19.51 5.18
C PRO A 311 2.73 -19.78 3.79
N GLY A 312 3.19 -19.00 2.78
CA GLY A 312 2.79 -19.14 1.37
C GLY A 312 3.47 -20.30 0.69
#